data_dff8c740abf5918625b0d1231a6b0924
#
_entry.id   dff8c740abf5918625b0d1231a6b0924
#
_cell.length_a   1.000
_cell.length_b   1.000
_cell.length_c   1.000
_cell.angle_alpha   90.00
_cell.angle_beta   90.00
_cell.angle_gamma   90.00
#
_symmetry.space_group_name_H-M   'P 1'
#
loop_
_entity.id
_entity.type
_entity.pdbx_description
1 polymer ?
#
loop_
_entity_poly.entity_id
_entity_poly.type
_entity_poly.pdbx_seq_one_letter_code
_entity_poly.pdbx_strand_id
1 'polypeptide(L)'
;YEYEFNLALSQLIEQKLREAGFAKTVMLITTDNKRRALFERVQRAHTMHGDLFLSIHHDSVPDRFLKNWDFGGQQLSYSDRFKGHSIFVSRDNGDYRGSVQFAQMLGERLKERGLKYTPHDTESFMGSRRRILVDAEAGVYRYDQLIVLKSTHIPAVLLEAGSIINRDEELAM
;
A
#
# COMPACT_ATOMS: atom_id res chain seq x y z
N TYR A 1 -2.29 0.89 15.41
CA TYR A 1 -0.90 0.63 15.08
C TYR A 1 -0.63 0.83 13.59
N GLU A 2 -1.04 -0.06 12.65
CA GLU A 2 -0.92 0.17 11.20
C GLU A 2 -1.56 1.50 10.77
N TYR A 3 -2.74 1.81 11.30
CA TYR A 3 -3.45 3.06 11.01
C TYR A 3 -2.62 4.32 11.28
N GLU A 4 -1.83 4.32 12.35
CA GLU A 4 -1.00 5.48 12.73
C GLU A 4 0.11 5.72 11.71
N PHE A 5 0.80 4.66 11.26
CA PHE A 5 1.80 4.74 10.19
C PHE A 5 1.17 5.16 8.86
N ASN A 6 0.03 4.57 8.49
CA ASN A 6 -0.69 4.93 7.28
C ASN A 6 -1.11 6.40 7.29
N LEU A 7 -1.60 6.90 8.43
CA LEU A 7 -2.01 8.29 8.59
C LEU A 7 -0.82 9.25 8.48
N ALA A 8 0.27 8.97 9.19
CA ALA A 8 1.46 9.82 9.19
C ALA A 8 2.07 9.93 7.78
N LEU A 9 2.24 8.80 7.09
CA LEU A 9 2.76 8.77 5.73
C LEU A 9 1.81 9.49 4.76
N SER A 10 0.50 9.28 4.88
CA SER A 10 -0.49 9.94 4.03
C SER A 10 -0.48 11.46 4.20
N GLN A 11 -0.36 11.96 5.44
CA GLN A 11 -0.23 13.39 5.74
C GLN A 11 1.02 14.00 5.12
N LEU A 12 2.15 13.29 5.22
CA LEU A 12 3.40 13.75 4.62
C LEU A 12 3.31 13.79 3.09
N ILE A 13 2.71 12.77 2.47
CA ILE A 13 2.50 12.73 1.01
C ILE A 13 1.56 13.86 0.58
N GLU A 14 0.44 14.09 1.28
CA GLU A 14 -0.46 15.20 0.98
C GLU A 14 0.28 16.54 1.03
N GLN A 15 1.05 16.79 2.10
CA GLN A 15 1.85 17.99 2.23
C GLN A 15 2.81 18.17 1.06
N LYS A 16 3.59 17.13 0.72
CA LYS A 16 4.58 17.17 -0.36
C LYS A 16 3.95 17.37 -1.73
N LEU A 17 2.81 16.76 -1.99
CA LEU A 17 2.08 16.97 -3.22
C LEU A 17 1.55 18.40 -3.34
N ARG A 18 1.02 18.97 -2.25
CA ARG A 18 0.57 20.39 -2.23
C ARG A 18 1.73 21.35 -2.44
N GLU A 19 2.87 21.11 -1.80
CA GLU A 19 4.11 21.90 -1.99
C GLU A 19 4.60 21.83 -3.45
N ALA A 20 4.41 20.68 -4.12
CA ALA A 20 4.74 20.46 -5.53
C ALA A 20 3.70 21.05 -6.51
N GLY A 21 2.65 21.71 -6.03
CA GLY A 21 1.64 22.36 -6.87
C GLY A 21 0.35 21.55 -7.10
N PHE A 22 0.22 20.35 -6.53
CA PHE A 22 -1.02 19.55 -6.58
C PHE A 22 -2.01 20.01 -5.49
N ALA A 23 -2.50 21.25 -5.63
CA ALA A 23 -3.30 21.91 -4.59
C ALA A 23 -4.61 21.19 -4.24
N LYS A 24 -5.15 20.37 -5.14
CA LYS A 24 -6.39 19.61 -4.94
C LYS A 24 -6.17 18.22 -4.33
N THR A 25 -4.98 17.92 -3.80
CA THR A 25 -4.74 16.68 -3.07
C THR A 25 -5.62 16.63 -1.82
N VAL A 26 -6.31 15.51 -1.61
CA VAL A 26 -7.25 15.31 -0.50
C VAL A 26 -7.07 13.95 0.14
N MET A 27 -6.97 13.91 1.46
CA MET A 27 -7.02 12.67 2.23
C MET A 27 -8.47 12.18 2.39
N LEU A 28 -8.73 10.93 2.03
CA LEU A 28 -10.03 10.28 2.18
C LEU A 28 -10.07 9.48 3.49
N ILE A 29 -10.19 10.18 4.61
CA ILE A 29 -10.33 9.56 5.93
C ILE A 29 -11.80 9.17 6.13
N THR A 30 -12.04 7.94 6.58
CA THR A 30 -13.34 7.43 7.00
C THR A 30 -13.23 6.90 8.42
N THR A 31 -14.25 7.11 9.23
CA THR A 31 -14.29 6.72 10.65
C THR A 31 -14.68 5.26 10.87
N ASP A 32 -15.13 4.57 9.84
CA ASP A 32 -15.60 3.18 9.90
C ASP A 32 -14.66 2.26 9.10
N ASN A 33 -14.18 1.18 9.72
CA ASN A 33 -13.34 0.15 9.09
C ASN A 33 -14.15 -0.91 8.32
N LYS A 34 -15.45 -0.74 8.18
CA LYS A 34 -16.29 -1.70 7.49
C LYS A 34 -16.15 -1.57 5.96
N ARG A 35 -16.51 -2.65 5.28
CA ARG A 35 -16.54 -2.72 3.82
C ARG A 35 -17.25 -1.52 3.16
N ARG A 36 -18.29 -0.97 3.83
CA ARG A 36 -19.01 0.22 3.38
C ARG A 36 -18.09 1.44 3.26
N ALA A 37 -17.18 1.64 4.19
CA ALA A 37 -16.22 2.75 4.18
C ALA A 37 -15.28 2.70 2.95
N LEU A 38 -14.94 1.51 2.45
CA LEU A 38 -14.13 1.37 1.23
C LEU A 38 -14.90 1.87 -0.01
N PHE A 39 -16.17 1.54 -0.12
CA PHE A 39 -17.03 2.06 -1.20
C PHE A 39 -17.26 3.58 -1.07
N GLU A 40 -17.39 4.08 0.15
CA GLU A 40 -17.51 5.52 0.40
C GLU A 40 -16.27 6.28 -0.10
N ARG A 41 -15.07 5.76 0.16
CA ARG A 41 -13.81 6.35 -0.37
C ARG A 41 -13.81 6.39 -1.90
N VAL A 42 -14.19 5.29 -2.55
CA VAL A 42 -14.31 5.22 -4.00
C VAL A 42 -15.31 6.25 -4.52
N GLN A 43 -16.51 6.31 -3.91
CA GLN A 43 -17.55 7.27 -4.29
C GLN A 43 -17.08 8.72 -4.16
N ARG A 44 -16.41 9.04 -3.04
CA ARG A 44 -15.86 10.39 -2.84
C ARG A 44 -14.80 10.73 -3.88
N ALA A 45 -13.88 9.81 -4.21
CA ALA A 45 -12.89 10.02 -5.26
C ALA A 45 -13.55 10.34 -6.62
N HIS A 46 -14.64 9.64 -6.98
CA HIS A 46 -15.38 9.91 -8.21
C HIS A 46 -16.12 11.25 -8.16
N THR A 47 -16.81 11.56 -7.06
CA THR A 47 -17.54 12.83 -6.88
C THR A 47 -16.61 14.04 -6.95
N MET A 48 -15.38 13.89 -6.49
CA MET A 48 -14.36 14.93 -6.52
C MET A 48 -13.63 15.03 -7.85
N HIS A 49 -13.99 14.17 -8.82
CA HIS A 49 -13.29 14.07 -10.12
C HIS A 49 -11.77 13.91 -9.93
N GLY A 50 -11.38 12.98 -9.07
CA GLY A 50 -9.96 12.69 -8.84
C GLY A 50 -9.26 12.17 -10.09
N ASP A 51 -8.01 12.56 -10.28
CA ASP A 51 -7.18 12.12 -11.40
C ASP A 51 -6.44 10.81 -11.05
N LEU A 52 -6.19 10.58 -9.77
CA LEU A 52 -5.45 9.45 -9.24
C LEU A 52 -5.94 9.07 -7.84
N PHE A 53 -5.99 7.77 -7.56
CA PHE A 53 -6.29 7.23 -6.23
C PHE A 53 -5.08 6.46 -5.70
N LEU A 54 -4.52 6.90 -4.56
CA LEU A 54 -3.45 6.18 -3.86
C LEU A 54 -3.95 5.73 -2.49
N SER A 55 -3.95 4.40 -2.27
CA SER A 55 -4.21 3.79 -0.97
C SER A 55 -2.88 3.45 -0.30
N ILE A 56 -2.71 3.84 0.96
CA ILE A 56 -1.46 3.65 1.70
C ILE A 56 -1.71 2.69 2.84
N HIS A 57 -0.87 1.67 2.90
CA HIS A 57 -0.86 0.61 3.88
C HIS A 57 0.56 0.26 4.32
N HIS A 58 0.66 -0.52 5.37
CA HIS A 58 1.90 -1.18 5.81
C HIS A 58 1.60 -2.65 6.03
N ASP A 59 2.44 -3.49 5.46
CA ASP A 59 2.20 -4.92 5.39
C ASP A 59 2.43 -5.64 6.73
N SER A 60 1.77 -6.75 6.88
CA SER A 60 1.90 -7.69 7.98
C SER A 60 1.84 -9.12 7.44
N VAL A 61 2.22 -10.10 8.23
CA VAL A 61 2.24 -11.50 7.84
C VAL A 61 1.41 -12.37 8.78
N PRO A 62 1.02 -13.59 8.35
CA PRO A 62 0.33 -14.53 9.23
C PRO A 62 1.11 -14.84 10.52
N ASP A 63 0.39 -14.98 11.63
CA ASP A 63 0.95 -15.17 12.99
C ASP A 63 1.98 -16.29 13.09
N ARG A 64 1.86 -17.35 12.28
CA ARG A 64 2.83 -18.46 12.25
C ARG A 64 4.26 -18.07 11.87
N PHE A 65 4.45 -16.87 11.34
CA PHE A 65 5.76 -16.32 11.00
C PHE A 65 6.27 -15.31 12.02
N LEU A 66 5.45 -14.98 13.00
CA LEU A 66 5.78 -14.03 14.04
C LEU A 66 6.56 -14.70 15.18
N LYS A 67 7.51 -13.97 15.69
CA LYS A 67 8.26 -14.26 16.92
C LYS A 67 8.00 -13.14 17.92
N ASN A 68 8.21 -13.42 19.20
CA ASN A 68 8.11 -12.40 20.23
C ASN A 68 9.49 -11.83 20.56
N TRP A 69 9.54 -10.55 20.89
CA TRP A 69 10.70 -9.87 21.41
C TRP A 69 10.30 -8.86 22.48
N ASP A 70 11.23 -8.58 23.37
CA ASP A 70 11.03 -7.55 24.39
C ASP A 70 11.64 -6.24 23.89
N PHE A 71 10.82 -5.20 23.79
CA PHE A 71 11.25 -3.87 23.38
C PHE A 71 10.67 -2.84 24.34
N GLY A 72 11.54 -2.16 25.08
CA GLY A 72 11.09 -1.15 26.07
C GLY A 72 10.20 -1.71 27.18
N GLY A 73 10.34 -2.98 27.56
CA GLY A 73 9.52 -3.65 28.55
C GLY A 73 8.15 -4.12 28.05
N GLN A 74 7.93 -4.07 26.74
CA GLN A 74 6.72 -4.59 26.08
C GLN A 74 7.05 -5.81 25.22
N GLN A 75 6.17 -6.81 25.28
CA GLN A 75 6.25 -7.96 24.37
C GLN A 75 5.61 -7.61 23.04
N LEU A 76 6.43 -7.50 21.99
CA LEU A 76 6.01 -7.21 20.62
C LEU A 76 6.20 -8.42 19.72
N SER A 77 5.42 -8.51 18.65
CA SER A 77 5.57 -9.54 17.63
C SER A 77 6.36 -9.00 16.45
N TYR A 78 7.30 -9.79 15.94
CA TYR A 78 8.13 -9.40 14.78
C TYR A 78 8.42 -10.55 13.82
N SER A 79 8.83 -10.22 12.61
CA SER A 79 9.41 -11.15 11.65
C SER A 79 10.40 -10.42 10.73
N ASP A 80 11.69 -10.64 10.92
CA ASP A 80 12.73 -10.04 10.07
C ASP A 80 12.84 -10.71 8.69
N ARG A 81 12.09 -11.79 8.47
CA ARG A 81 12.04 -12.47 7.17
C ARG A 81 11.39 -11.61 6.09
N PHE A 82 10.35 -10.85 6.43
CA PHE A 82 9.54 -10.09 5.51
C PHE A 82 9.91 -8.61 5.58
N LYS A 83 10.27 -8.07 4.43
CA LYS A 83 10.86 -6.74 4.32
C LYS A 83 10.62 -6.18 2.93
N GLY A 84 10.42 -4.87 2.84
CA GLY A 84 10.25 -4.16 1.59
C GLY A 84 8.81 -3.81 1.27
N HIS A 85 8.63 -3.01 0.23
CA HIS A 85 7.33 -2.54 -0.23
C HIS A 85 6.66 -3.50 -1.23
N SER A 86 5.35 -3.35 -1.41
CA SER A 86 4.59 -3.94 -2.51
C SER A 86 3.67 -2.89 -3.13
N ILE A 87 3.50 -2.92 -4.44
CA ILE A 87 2.60 -2.01 -5.14
C ILE A 87 1.54 -2.85 -5.84
N PHE A 88 0.27 -2.64 -5.49
CA PHE A 88 -0.85 -3.41 -6.03
C PHE A 88 -1.67 -2.61 -7.01
N VAL A 89 -2.05 -3.28 -8.11
CA VAL A 89 -3.02 -2.82 -9.09
C VAL A 89 -4.11 -3.88 -9.28
N SER A 90 -5.27 -3.49 -9.79
CA SER A 90 -6.36 -4.42 -10.12
C SER A 90 -6.69 -4.35 -11.60
N ARG A 91 -6.77 -5.52 -12.25
CA ARG A 91 -7.21 -5.62 -13.64
C ARG A 91 -8.65 -5.18 -13.84
N ASP A 92 -9.45 -5.25 -12.78
CA ASP A 92 -10.85 -4.84 -12.79
C ASP A 92 -11.02 -3.32 -12.59
N ASN A 93 -9.92 -2.56 -12.46
CA ASN A 93 -9.95 -1.10 -12.41
C ASN A 93 -10.40 -0.52 -13.76
N GLY A 94 -11.19 0.55 -13.74
CA GLY A 94 -11.69 1.21 -14.95
C GLY A 94 -10.58 1.83 -15.82
N ASP A 95 -9.45 2.21 -15.21
CA ASP A 95 -8.23 2.60 -15.92
C ASP A 95 -7.02 1.76 -15.44
N TYR A 96 -7.06 0.48 -15.78
CA TYR A 96 -5.97 -0.44 -15.44
C TYR A 96 -4.63 -0.01 -16.03
N ARG A 97 -4.63 0.52 -17.27
CA ARG A 97 -3.40 0.95 -17.93
C ARG A 97 -2.74 2.12 -17.20
N GLY A 98 -3.52 3.13 -16.84
CA GLY A 98 -3.04 4.26 -16.03
C GLY A 98 -2.57 3.81 -14.64
N SER A 99 -3.28 2.86 -14.02
CA SER A 99 -2.89 2.28 -12.73
C SER A 99 -1.52 1.59 -12.82
N VAL A 100 -1.28 0.76 -13.85
CA VAL A 100 0.02 0.09 -14.05
C VAL A 100 1.12 1.11 -14.30
N GLN A 101 0.88 2.11 -15.16
CA GLN A 101 1.86 3.14 -15.47
C GLN A 101 2.28 3.92 -14.21
N PHE A 102 1.31 4.33 -13.38
CA PHE A 102 1.59 5.01 -12.12
C PHE A 102 2.34 4.11 -11.15
N ALA A 103 1.94 2.84 -11.00
CA ALA A 103 2.60 1.86 -10.14
C ALA A 103 4.07 1.63 -10.55
N GLN A 104 4.35 1.53 -11.85
CA GLN A 104 5.71 1.40 -12.38
C GLN A 104 6.56 2.62 -12.05
N MET A 105 6.06 3.83 -12.32
CA MET A 105 6.76 5.08 -11.98
C MET A 105 7.05 5.16 -10.48
N LEU A 106 6.10 4.79 -9.63
CA LEU A 106 6.29 4.78 -8.17
C LEU A 106 7.37 3.77 -7.77
N GLY A 107 7.31 2.54 -8.27
CA GLY A 107 8.28 1.49 -7.97
C GLY A 107 9.69 1.83 -8.43
N GLU A 108 9.84 2.40 -9.63
CA GLU A 108 11.12 2.89 -10.13
C GLU A 108 11.72 3.96 -9.21
N ARG A 109 10.92 4.93 -8.74
CA ARG A 109 11.38 5.96 -7.80
C ARG A 109 11.76 5.40 -6.44
N LEU A 110 11.05 4.40 -5.93
CA LEU A 110 11.43 3.71 -4.70
C LEU A 110 12.77 2.96 -4.89
N LYS A 111 12.93 2.26 -6.01
CA LYS A 111 14.17 1.56 -6.38
C LYS A 111 15.37 2.50 -6.50
N GLU A 112 15.22 3.65 -7.15
CA GLU A 112 16.25 4.71 -7.27
C GLU A 112 16.73 5.20 -5.89
N ARG A 113 15.87 5.15 -4.88
CA ARG A 113 16.18 5.50 -3.49
C ARG A 113 16.74 4.32 -2.67
N GLY A 114 17.01 3.19 -3.30
CA GLY A 114 17.55 2.00 -2.66
C GLY A 114 16.53 1.14 -1.92
N LEU A 115 15.24 1.47 -2.01
CA LEU A 115 14.16 0.68 -1.42
C LEU A 115 13.87 -0.54 -2.31
N LYS A 116 13.72 -1.70 -1.67
CA LYS A 116 13.44 -2.96 -2.38
C LYS A 116 11.99 -3.38 -2.17
N TYR A 117 11.41 -3.99 -3.19
CA TYR A 117 10.11 -4.63 -3.02
C TYR A 117 10.24 -6.00 -2.34
N THR A 118 9.19 -6.46 -1.69
CA THR A 118 9.15 -7.78 -1.06
C THR A 118 8.68 -8.85 -2.05
N PRO A 119 9.38 -10.00 -2.16
CA PRO A 119 8.96 -11.08 -3.06
C PRO A 119 7.86 -11.98 -2.47
N HIS A 120 7.51 -11.83 -1.19
CA HIS A 120 6.69 -12.81 -0.47
C HIS A 120 5.26 -12.96 -1.01
N ASP A 121 4.73 -11.92 -1.67
CA ASP A 121 3.40 -11.96 -2.28
C ASP A 121 3.23 -13.06 -3.33
N THR A 122 4.33 -13.55 -3.91
CA THR A 122 4.34 -14.65 -4.88
C THR A 122 4.69 -16.01 -4.25
N GLU A 123 5.04 -16.05 -2.98
CA GLU A 123 5.44 -17.29 -2.32
C GLU A 123 4.27 -18.26 -2.11
N SER A 124 4.57 -19.55 -2.08
CA SER A 124 3.57 -20.63 -2.00
C SER A 124 2.74 -20.59 -0.72
N PHE A 125 3.31 -20.09 0.39
CA PHE A 125 2.59 -19.98 1.66
C PHE A 125 1.41 -19.00 1.61
N MET A 126 1.37 -18.10 0.63
CA MET A 126 0.23 -17.19 0.40
C MET A 126 -1.04 -17.95 -0.05
N GLY A 127 -0.90 -19.18 -0.54
CA GLY A 127 -2.04 -19.99 -0.95
C GLY A 127 -2.95 -19.29 -1.95
N SER A 128 -4.25 -19.22 -1.66
CA SER A 128 -5.24 -18.51 -2.50
C SER A 128 -5.06 -16.99 -2.55
N ARG A 129 -4.26 -16.44 -1.65
CA ARG A 129 -3.91 -15.00 -1.62
C ARG A 129 -2.65 -14.67 -2.40
N ARG A 130 -2.05 -15.65 -3.07
CA ARG A 130 -0.87 -15.43 -3.90
C ARG A 130 -1.16 -14.42 -5.01
N ARG A 131 -0.26 -13.45 -5.17
CA ARG A 131 -0.36 -12.37 -6.14
C ARG A 131 0.34 -12.73 -7.43
N ILE A 132 0.02 -11.99 -8.49
CA ILE A 132 0.68 -12.12 -9.77
C ILE A 132 1.64 -10.94 -9.92
N LEU A 133 2.93 -11.23 -10.06
CA LEU A 133 3.94 -10.21 -10.32
C LEU A 133 3.76 -9.70 -11.76
N VAL A 134 3.45 -8.42 -11.90
CA VAL A 134 3.22 -7.75 -13.20
C VAL A 134 4.51 -7.13 -13.70
N ASP A 135 5.29 -6.55 -12.79
CA ASP A 135 6.57 -5.91 -13.09
C ASP A 135 7.57 -6.18 -11.96
N ALA A 136 8.59 -6.99 -12.28
CA ALA A 136 9.63 -7.38 -11.32
C ALA A 136 10.68 -6.27 -11.09
N GLU A 137 10.81 -5.31 -12.01
CA GLU A 137 11.75 -4.20 -11.83
C GLU A 137 11.19 -3.14 -10.88
N ALA A 138 9.89 -2.91 -10.94
CA ALA A 138 9.20 -1.91 -10.15
C ALA A 138 8.48 -2.48 -8.90
N GLY A 139 8.42 -3.82 -8.74
CA GLY A 139 7.72 -4.46 -7.63
C GLY A 139 6.21 -4.30 -7.70
N VAL A 140 5.63 -4.38 -8.90
CA VAL A 140 4.19 -4.23 -9.13
C VAL A 140 3.50 -5.57 -9.20
N TYR A 141 2.45 -5.74 -8.41
CA TYR A 141 1.64 -6.95 -8.30
C TYR A 141 0.20 -6.68 -8.72
N ARG A 142 -0.44 -7.69 -9.31
CA ARG A 142 -1.89 -7.70 -9.55
C ARG A 142 -2.62 -8.39 -8.40
N TYR A 143 -3.63 -7.69 -7.86
CA TYR A 143 -4.55 -8.22 -6.88
C TYR A 143 -5.97 -7.70 -7.08
N ASP A 144 -6.82 -8.49 -7.74
CA ASP A 144 -8.15 -8.07 -8.21
C ASP A 144 -9.23 -8.08 -7.10
N GLN A 145 -8.90 -8.47 -5.86
CA GLN A 145 -9.86 -8.52 -4.75
C GLN A 145 -9.98 -7.22 -3.95
N LEU A 146 -9.05 -6.27 -4.13
CA LEU A 146 -9.04 -5.02 -3.38
C LEU A 146 -10.14 -4.08 -3.87
N ILE A 147 -11.14 -3.83 -3.02
CA ILE A 147 -12.34 -3.04 -3.35
C ILE A 147 -11.96 -1.66 -3.88
N VAL A 148 -11.08 -0.95 -3.20
CA VAL A 148 -10.69 0.42 -3.57
C VAL A 148 -10.02 0.48 -4.95
N LEU A 149 -9.32 -0.57 -5.36
CA LEU A 149 -8.69 -0.63 -6.67
C LEU A 149 -9.68 -1.01 -7.77
N LYS A 150 -10.41 -2.13 -7.57
CA LYS A 150 -11.28 -2.69 -8.62
C LYS A 150 -12.55 -1.87 -8.88
N SER A 151 -13.02 -1.13 -7.89
CA SER A 151 -14.25 -0.35 -8.01
C SER A 151 -14.01 1.10 -8.44
N THR A 152 -12.75 1.50 -8.62
CA THR A 152 -12.37 2.85 -9.04
C THR A 152 -12.26 2.93 -10.56
N HIS A 153 -12.72 4.05 -11.16
CA HIS A 153 -12.67 4.28 -12.61
C HIS A 153 -11.50 5.17 -13.05
N ILE A 154 -10.74 5.66 -12.11
CA ILE A 154 -9.51 6.42 -12.31
C ILE A 154 -8.30 5.54 -12.00
N PRO A 155 -7.08 5.89 -12.45
CA PRO A 155 -5.88 5.18 -12.03
C PRO A 155 -5.82 4.99 -10.52
N ALA A 156 -5.67 3.76 -10.05
CA ALA A 156 -5.68 3.44 -8.64
C ALA A 156 -4.59 2.44 -8.27
N VAL A 157 -3.84 2.77 -7.24
CA VAL A 157 -2.72 1.98 -6.73
C VAL A 157 -2.85 1.84 -5.22
N LEU A 158 -2.51 0.67 -4.68
CA LEU A 158 -2.28 0.48 -3.26
C LEU A 158 -0.79 0.23 -3.03
N LEU A 159 -0.21 1.02 -2.15
CA LEU A 159 1.17 0.87 -1.69
C LEU A 159 1.18 0.27 -0.28
N GLU A 160 1.79 -0.92 -0.13
CA GLU A 160 2.33 -1.38 1.14
C GLU A 160 3.71 -0.77 1.28
N ALA A 161 3.86 0.24 2.13
CA ALA A 161 5.07 1.08 2.16
C ALA A 161 6.27 0.41 2.84
N GLY A 162 6.04 -0.68 3.53
CA GLY A 162 7.00 -1.52 4.24
C GLY A 162 6.26 -2.46 5.17
N SER A 163 7.00 -3.20 5.99
CA SER A 163 6.45 -4.19 6.91
C SER A 163 6.54 -3.70 8.35
N ILE A 164 5.40 -3.44 8.99
CA ILE A 164 5.31 -3.01 10.40
C ILE A 164 5.70 -4.09 11.41
N ILE A 165 5.99 -5.29 10.94
CA ILE A 165 6.47 -6.40 11.78
C ILE A 165 7.97 -6.66 11.56
N ASN A 166 8.62 -5.95 10.66
CA ASN A 166 10.06 -6.00 10.48
C ASN A 166 10.71 -4.95 11.38
N ARG A 167 11.63 -5.38 12.26
CA ARG A 167 12.20 -4.49 13.29
C ARG A 167 13.01 -3.33 12.70
N ASP A 168 13.73 -3.56 11.62
CA ASP A 168 14.52 -2.51 10.98
C ASP A 168 13.62 -1.47 10.27
N GLU A 169 12.56 -1.95 9.60
CA GLU A 169 11.63 -1.07 8.88
C GLU A 169 10.73 -0.29 9.84
N GLU A 170 10.21 -0.94 10.89
CA GLU A 170 9.40 -0.28 11.92
C GLU A 170 10.16 0.86 12.62
N LEU A 171 11.44 0.65 12.92
CA LEU A 171 12.28 1.67 13.55
C LEU A 171 12.68 2.80 12.58
N ALA A 172 12.55 2.60 11.28
CA ALA A 172 12.89 3.58 10.25
C ALA A 172 11.68 4.43 9.79
N MET A 173 10.47 4.01 10.15
CA MET A 173 9.21 4.71 9.86
C MET A 173 8.93 5.82 10.88
#